data_4152a2a932e37bdeff5a630177020b91
#
_entry.id   4152a2a932e37bdeff5a630177020b91
#
_cell.length_a   1.000
_cell.length_b   1.000
_cell.length_c   1.000
_cell.angle_alpha   90.00
_cell.angle_beta   90.00
_cell.angle_gamma   90.00
#
_symmetry.space_group_name_H-M   'P 1'
#
loop_
_entity.id
_entity.type
_entity.pdbx_description
1 polymer ?
#
loop_
_entity_poly.entity_id
_entity_poly.type
_entity_poly.pdbx_seq_one_letter_code
_entity_poly.pdbx_strand_id
1 'polypeptide(L)'
;MIYLLSFACTTLNNANADIITLRIHNHSCLSIFIHVILYPETEKIITMIDNYGRKIDYMRISVIELCNLRCRYCMPEDGIAKRPHEEMLTFEEIVSAAEAAVSLGVRKIRITGGEPLVKRGIIGLCSSISAIDGVEELCMTTNGTLLPQYAKQLKEAGVDRLNISLDTLDPGKFSYITRTGSLQDVLDGIEAASVAGFENTKINTVLMGGFNDDEIADFVALTKDRPLEIRFIELMPIGGGIGFDRARFISCEEVLKKVPELEPLGFSDGVASIYRLPGAAGRVGLIRPVSCEFCESCNKIRLTADGMLKPCLHSDTEISVRGRSREEMAEIMKEAILGKPEMRSALDADNPSQAGRDMNMIGG
;
A
#
# COMPACT_ATOMS: atom_id res chain seq x y z
N MET A 1 44.73 -1.73 -46.29
CA MET A 1 44.29 -3.14 -46.12
C MET A 1 42.80 -3.09 -45.91
N ILE A 2 42.02 -3.32 -46.96
CA ILE A 2 40.56 -3.16 -46.94
C ILE A 2 39.96 -4.50 -46.52
N TYR A 3 39.32 -4.56 -45.37
CA TYR A 3 38.56 -5.75 -44.93
C TYR A 3 37.15 -5.70 -45.56
N LEU A 4 36.85 -6.67 -46.41
CA LEU A 4 35.50 -6.90 -46.90
C LEU A 4 34.75 -7.72 -45.85
N LEU A 5 33.84 -7.04 -45.13
CA LEU A 5 32.88 -7.71 -44.24
C LEU A 5 31.66 -8.13 -45.09
N SER A 6 31.48 -9.43 -45.31
CA SER A 6 30.21 -9.94 -45.84
C SER A 6 29.35 -10.41 -44.68
N PHE A 7 28.16 -9.82 -44.52
CA PHE A 7 27.20 -10.22 -43.52
C PHE A 7 26.29 -11.33 -44.08
N ALA A 8 26.32 -12.49 -43.50
CA ALA A 8 25.26 -13.49 -43.66
C ALA A 8 24.51 -13.56 -42.35
N CYS A 9 23.28 -13.09 -42.34
CA CYS A 9 22.37 -13.19 -41.18
C CYS A 9 21.58 -14.47 -41.31
N THR A 10 21.77 -15.41 -40.39
CA THR A 10 20.87 -16.56 -40.20
C THR A 10 20.25 -16.40 -38.79
N THR A 11 18.99 -16.03 -38.76
CA THR A 11 18.21 -16.02 -37.51
C THR A 11 17.72 -17.42 -37.21
N LEU A 12 18.17 -17.97 -36.10
CA LEU A 12 17.54 -19.12 -35.47
C LEU A 12 16.69 -18.60 -34.30
N ASN A 13 15.39 -18.55 -34.51
CA ASN A 13 14.45 -18.19 -33.45
C ASN A 13 14.42 -19.30 -32.39
N ASN A 14 15.04 -19.03 -31.25
CA ASN A 14 14.71 -19.71 -30.01
C ASN A 14 13.96 -18.72 -29.12
N ALA A 15 12.88 -19.11 -28.47
CA ALA A 15 11.84 -18.24 -27.90
C ALA A 15 12.29 -17.13 -26.91
N ASN A 16 13.59 -16.98 -26.64
CA ASN A 16 14.13 -15.98 -25.69
C ASN A 16 15.47 -15.33 -26.07
N ALA A 17 16.00 -15.53 -27.28
CA ALA A 17 17.24 -14.84 -27.67
C ALA A 17 17.43 -14.86 -29.20
N ASP A 18 17.83 -13.71 -29.78
CA ASP A 18 18.27 -13.63 -31.17
C ASP A 18 19.79 -13.91 -31.26
N ILE A 19 20.16 -14.95 -32.03
CA ILE A 19 21.54 -15.29 -32.25
C ILE A 19 21.98 -14.71 -33.59
N ILE A 20 22.86 -13.72 -33.58
CA ILE A 20 23.50 -13.18 -34.79
C ILE A 20 24.84 -13.88 -34.97
N THR A 21 25.00 -14.62 -36.07
CA THR A 21 26.25 -15.26 -36.44
C THR A 21 27.00 -14.36 -37.37
N LEU A 22 28.13 -13.80 -36.95
CA LEU A 22 29.06 -13.05 -37.78
C LEU A 22 30.16 -13.97 -38.35
N ARG A 23 30.24 -14.04 -39.66
CA ARG A 23 31.30 -14.79 -40.34
C ARG A 23 32.38 -13.80 -40.80
N ILE A 24 33.59 -13.92 -40.27
CA ILE A 24 34.73 -13.12 -40.64
C ILE A 24 35.65 -14.00 -41.51
N HIS A 25 35.84 -13.59 -42.78
CA HIS A 25 36.84 -14.23 -43.68
C HIS A 25 38.17 -13.52 -43.58
N ASN A 26 39.21 -14.26 -43.26
CA ASN A 26 40.58 -13.79 -43.39
C ASN A 26 41.26 -14.47 -44.61
N HIS A 27 42.19 -13.80 -45.27
CA HIS A 27 42.91 -14.25 -46.49
C HIS A 27 43.68 -15.57 -46.35
N SER A 28 43.73 -16.18 -45.17
CA SER A 28 44.37 -17.46 -44.89
C SER A 28 43.42 -18.64 -44.76
N CYS A 29 42.21 -18.59 -45.34
CA CYS A 29 41.20 -19.66 -45.32
C CYS A 29 40.67 -20.07 -43.93
N LEU A 30 40.92 -19.29 -42.88
CA LEU A 30 40.32 -19.53 -41.55
C LEU A 30 39.03 -18.70 -41.43
N SER A 31 37.90 -19.38 -41.29
CA SER A 31 36.62 -18.72 -40.99
C SER A 31 36.40 -18.74 -39.49
N ILE A 32 36.36 -17.55 -38.89
CA ILE A 32 36.01 -17.39 -37.47
C ILE A 32 34.51 -17.08 -37.40
N PHE A 33 33.76 -17.92 -36.69
CA PHE A 33 32.34 -17.68 -36.41
C PHE A 33 32.23 -17.05 -35.03
N ILE A 34 31.75 -15.83 -34.94
CA ILE A 34 31.43 -15.16 -33.70
C ILE A 34 29.90 -15.25 -33.55
N HIS A 35 29.46 -15.99 -32.55
CA HIS A 35 28.07 -16.03 -32.19
C HIS A 35 27.82 -14.93 -31.16
N VAL A 36 27.08 -13.91 -31.56
CA VAL A 36 26.60 -12.87 -30.67
C VAL A 36 25.16 -13.24 -30.29
N ILE A 37 24.96 -13.63 -29.08
CA ILE A 37 23.61 -13.88 -28.51
C ILE A 37 23.11 -12.53 -28.02
N LEU A 38 22.21 -11.92 -28.79
CA LEU A 38 21.44 -10.77 -28.32
C LEU A 38 20.27 -11.35 -27.50
N TYR A 39 20.40 -11.27 -26.19
CA TYR A 39 19.20 -11.36 -25.38
C TYR A 39 18.34 -10.13 -25.70
N PRO A 40 17.03 -10.26 -25.97
CA PRO A 40 16.16 -9.10 -25.96
C PRO A 40 16.49 -8.38 -24.67
N GLU A 41 16.64 -7.06 -24.73
CA GLU A 41 16.70 -6.26 -23.51
C GLU A 41 15.42 -6.57 -22.75
N THR A 42 15.46 -7.61 -21.92
CA THR A 42 14.53 -7.71 -20.82
C THR A 42 14.75 -6.40 -20.10
N GLU A 43 13.80 -5.49 -20.18
CA GLU A 43 13.82 -4.25 -19.42
C GLU A 43 14.38 -4.62 -18.07
N LYS A 44 15.59 -4.14 -17.79
CA LYS A 44 16.23 -4.40 -16.50
C LYS A 44 15.25 -3.88 -15.49
N ILE A 45 14.55 -4.79 -14.80
CA ILE A 45 13.62 -4.42 -13.75
C ILE A 45 14.46 -3.62 -12.77
N ILE A 46 14.43 -2.30 -12.92
CA ILE A 46 15.10 -1.39 -12.01
C ILE A 46 14.34 -1.54 -10.69
N THR A 47 15.00 -2.08 -9.70
CA THR A 47 14.47 -2.11 -8.35
C THR A 47 15.22 -1.07 -7.55
N MET A 48 14.52 -0.04 -7.08
CA MET A 48 15.13 0.95 -6.22
C MET A 48 15.39 0.35 -4.83
N ILE A 49 16.66 0.45 -4.46
CA ILE A 49 17.15 0.12 -3.12
C ILE A 49 17.56 1.44 -2.47
N ASP A 50 17.12 1.70 -1.27
CA ASP A 50 17.51 2.89 -0.53
C ASP A 50 18.93 2.77 0.07
N ASN A 51 19.40 3.83 0.73
CA ASN A 51 20.75 3.86 1.31
C ASN A 51 20.99 2.82 2.43
N TYR A 52 19.95 2.14 2.89
CA TYR A 52 19.99 1.13 3.97
C TYR A 52 19.70 -0.29 3.48
N GLY A 53 19.70 -0.50 2.16
CA GLY A 53 19.49 -1.82 1.55
C GLY A 53 18.03 -2.26 1.47
N ARG A 54 17.05 -1.38 1.74
CA ARG A 54 15.63 -1.71 1.67
C ARG A 54 15.13 -1.59 0.22
N LYS A 55 14.51 -2.65 -0.27
CA LYS A 55 13.82 -2.65 -1.56
C LYS A 55 12.51 -1.87 -1.43
N ILE A 56 12.36 -0.79 -2.20
CA ILE A 56 11.15 0.03 -2.20
C ILE A 56 10.27 -0.37 -3.37
N ASP A 57 9.31 -1.24 -3.14
CA ASP A 57 8.42 -1.84 -4.15
C ASP A 57 6.93 -1.59 -3.90
N TYR A 58 6.59 -0.75 -2.92
CA TYR A 58 5.22 -0.49 -2.53
C TYR A 58 4.92 1.00 -2.42
N MET A 59 3.94 1.49 -3.19
CA MET A 59 3.46 2.87 -3.11
C MET A 59 2.04 2.93 -2.56
N ARG A 60 1.80 3.87 -1.63
CA ARG A 60 0.45 4.21 -1.17
C ARG A 60 0.07 5.56 -1.75
N ILE A 61 -1.11 5.65 -2.36
CA ILE A 61 -1.61 6.86 -3.01
C ILE A 61 -2.92 7.28 -2.31
N SER A 62 -2.89 8.42 -1.64
CA SER A 62 -4.10 9.08 -1.16
C SER A 62 -4.74 9.82 -2.33
N VAL A 63 -5.99 9.49 -2.66
CA VAL A 63 -6.70 10.10 -3.80
C VAL A 63 -7.64 11.22 -3.37
N ILE A 64 -7.91 11.34 -2.06
CA ILE A 64 -8.83 12.32 -1.49
C ILE A 64 -8.58 12.43 0.03
N GLU A 65 -8.73 13.65 0.56
CA GLU A 65 -8.66 13.88 2.01
C GLU A 65 -10.02 13.75 2.70
N LEU A 66 -11.13 13.91 1.94
CA LEU A 66 -12.49 13.82 2.46
C LEU A 66 -12.87 12.38 2.81
N CYS A 67 -13.70 12.22 3.83
CA CYS A 67 -14.27 10.95 4.26
C CYS A 67 -15.76 11.14 4.56
N ASN A 68 -16.55 10.10 4.43
CA ASN A 68 -17.95 10.10 4.85
C ASN A 68 -18.12 9.74 6.35
N LEU A 69 -17.07 9.27 7.01
CA LEU A 69 -17.00 9.10 8.46
C LEU A 69 -16.22 10.24 9.12
N ARG A 70 -16.32 10.37 10.46
CA ARG A 70 -15.66 11.41 11.27
C ARG A 70 -14.99 10.77 12.48
N CYS A 71 -14.16 9.73 12.23
CA CYS A 71 -13.54 8.97 13.32
C CYS A 71 -12.73 9.89 14.23
N ARG A 72 -12.95 9.75 15.55
CA ARG A 72 -12.44 10.64 16.60
C ARG A 72 -10.92 10.73 16.64
N TYR A 73 -10.22 9.68 16.25
CA TYR A 73 -8.76 9.67 16.20
C TYR A 73 -8.18 10.12 14.85
N CYS A 74 -9.01 10.37 13.84
CA CYS A 74 -8.59 10.59 12.46
C CYS A 74 -8.85 12.03 11.97
N MET A 75 -9.97 12.64 12.36
CA MET A 75 -10.33 13.98 11.91
C MET A 75 -11.25 14.72 12.89
N PRO A 76 -11.34 16.07 12.81
CA PRO A 76 -12.25 16.87 13.59
C PRO A 76 -13.72 16.49 13.36
N GLU A 77 -14.60 16.87 14.30
CA GLU A 77 -16.03 16.58 14.25
C GLU A 77 -16.70 17.24 13.03
N ASP A 78 -16.35 18.49 12.76
CA ASP A 78 -16.86 19.24 11.61
C ASP A 78 -16.24 18.78 10.28
N GLY A 79 -15.31 17.79 10.32
CA GLY A 79 -14.54 17.36 9.18
C GLY A 79 -13.43 18.32 8.82
N ILE A 80 -12.97 18.25 7.57
CA ILE A 80 -11.93 19.13 7.03
C ILE A 80 -12.50 20.00 5.93
N ALA A 81 -11.94 21.21 5.79
CA ALA A 81 -12.30 22.10 4.70
C ALA A 81 -11.93 21.44 3.35
N LYS A 82 -12.84 21.52 2.39
CA LYS A 82 -12.57 21.08 1.04
C LYS A 82 -11.54 21.99 0.40
N ARG A 83 -10.43 21.44 -0.04
CA ARG A 83 -9.43 22.19 -0.81
C ARG A 83 -9.93 22.50 -2.23
N PRO A 84 -9.48 23.62 -2.82
CA PRO A 84 -9.71 23.90 -4.23
C PRO A 84 -9.22 22.77 -5.13
N HIS A 85 -9.88 22.58 -6.28
CA HIS A 85 -9.55 21.50 -7.22
C HIS A 85 -8.13 21.64 -7.78
N GLU A 86 -7.68 22.86 -7.97
CA GLU A 86 -6.35 23.22 -8.46
C GLU A 86 -5.22 22.88 -7.48
N GLU A 87 -5.54 22.62 -6.22
CA GLU A 87 -4.57 22.17 -5.22
C GLU A 87 -4.45 20.64 -5.13
N MET A 88 -5.34 19.91 -5.79
CA MET A 88 -5.41 18.45 -5.74
C MET A 88 -4.87 17.84 -7.02
N LEU A 89 -4.27 16.66 -6.93
CA LEU A 89 -3.88 15.91 -8.12
C LEU A 89 -5.08 15.53 -8.98
N THR A 90 -4.92 15.66 -10.29
CA THR A 90 -5.83 15.07 -11.28
C THR A 90 -5.64 13.56 -11.37
N PHE A 91 -6.54 12.85 -12.03
CA PHE A 91 -6.37 11.41 -12.25
C PHE A 91 -5.18 11.12 -13.16
N GLU A 92 -4.96 11.95 -14.16
CA GLU A 92 -3.84 11.87 -15.08
C GLU A 92 -2.50 12.00 -14.33
N GLU A 93 -2.39 12.96 -13.42
CA GLU A 93 -1.20 13.12 -12.59
C GLU A 93 -0.99 11.93 -11.64
N ILE A 94 -2.07 11.36 -11.08
CA ILE A 94 -1.97 10.16 -10.24
C ILE A 94 -1.50 8.95 -11.05
N VAL A 95 -2.01 8.77 -12.27
CA VAL A 95 -1.57 7.68 -13.16
C VAL A 95 -0.11 7.89 -13.57
N SER A 96 0.30 9.11 -13.97
CA SER A 96 1.70 9.45 -14.27
C SER A 96 2.62 9.18 -13.09
N ALA A 97 2.19 9.50 -11.86
CA ALA A 97 2.97 9.20 -10.66
C ALA A 97 3.07 7.68 -10.39
N ALA A 98 2.00 6.92 -10.67
CA ALA A 98 2.04 5.46 -10.57
C ALA A 98 3.00 4.85 -11.61
N GLU A 99 2.97 5.30 -12.88
CA GLU A 99 3.90 4.89 -13.93
C GLU A 99 5.35 5.22 -13.57
N ALA A 100 5.60 6.43 -13.06
CA ALA A 100 6.92 6.84 -12.58
C ALA A 100 7.43 5.91 -11.46
N ALA A 101 6.57 5.57 -10.50
CA ALA A 101 6.91 4.65 -9.42
C ALA A 101 7.20 3.23 -9.95
N VAL A 102 6.41 2.74 -10.91
CA VAL A 102 6.60 1.42 -11.53
C VAL A 102 7.92 1.36 -12.29
N SER A 103 8.32 2.42 -13.00
CA SER A 103 9.63 2.50 -13.68
C SER A 103 10.82 2.39 -12.73
N LEU A 104 10.63 2.71 -11.45
CA LEU A 104 11.60 2.57 -10.36
C LEU A 104 11.50 1.23 -9.61
N GLY A 105 10.62 0.33 -10.04
CA GLY A 105 10.48 -1.01 -9.45
C GLY A 105 9.40 -1.16 -8.41
N VAL A 106 8.51 -0.19 -8.27
CA VAL A 106 7.26 -0.37 -7.50
C VAL A 106 6.39 -1.38 -8.25
N ARG A 107 5.87 -2.38 -7.53
CA ARG A 107 5.02 -3.44 -8.07
C ARG A 107 3.66 -3.49 -7.40
N LYS A 108 3.58 -2.92 -6.23
CA LYS A 108 2.37 -2.86 -5.42
C LYS A 108 1.90 -1.44 -5.24
N ILE A 109 0.64 -1.18 -5.58
CA ILE A 109 0.00 0.11 -5.37
C ILE A 109 -1.19 -0.07 -4.44
N ARG A 110 -1.36 0.87 -3.50
CA ARG A 110 -2.52 0.91 -2.63
C ARG A 110 -3.21 2.25 -2.71
N ILE A 111 -4.43 2.22 -3.14
CA ILE A 111 -5.32 3.38 -3.12
C ILE A 111 -5.86 3.58 -1.70
N THR A 112 -5.73 4.80 -1.22
CA THR A 112 -6.18 5.24 0.10
C THR A 112 -6.78 6.65 0.00
N GLY A 113 -6.97 7.29 1.15
CA GLY A 113 -7.42 8.66 1.24
C GLY A 113 -7.94 8.94 2.64
N GLY A 114 -8.88 9.87 2.74
CA GLY A 114 -9.89 9.81 3.77
C GLY A 114 -10.73 8.55 3.51
N GLU A 115 -11.70 8.64 2.57
CA GLU A 115 -12.37 7.45 2.02
C GLU A 115 -12.30 7.48 0.48
N PRO A 116 -11.58 6.55 -0.15
CA PRO A 116 -11.39 6.59 -1.61
C PRO A 116 -12.70 6.42 -2.38
N LEU A 117 -13.69 5.69 -1.85
CA LEU A 117 -14.96 5.44 -2.52
C LEU A 117 -15.89 6.66 -2.60
N VAL A 118 -15.60 7.75 -1.88
CA VAL A 118 -16.31 9.04 -2.08
C VAL A 118 -15.75 9.86 -3.24
N LYS A 119 -14.59 9.47 -3.79
CA LYS A 119 -14.00 10.15 -4.94
C LYS A 119 -14.76 9.76 -6.21
N ARG A 120 -15.38 10.76 -6.86
CA ARG A 120 -16.06 10.53 -8.14
C ARG A 120 -15.05 10.03 -9.18
N GLY A 121 -15.42 8.96 -9.91
CA GLY A 121 -14.57 8.37 -10.95
C GLY A 121 -13.51 7.40 -10.45
N ILE A 122 -13.51 7.02 -9.16
CA ILE A 122 -12.51 6.13 -8.55
C ILE A 122 -12.35 4.80 -9.27
N ILE A 123 -13.43 4.23 -9.81
CA ILE A 123 -13.40 2.97 -10.57
C ILE A 123 -12.54 3.11 -11.83
N GLY A 124 -12.72 4.20 -12.59
CA GLY A 124 -11.89 4.48 -13.77
C GLY A 124 -10.40 4.66 -13.41
N LEU A 125 -10.11 5.34 -12.29
CA LEU A 125 -8.73 5.47 -11.80
C LEU A 125 -8.14 4.10 -11.45
N CYS A 126 -8.87 3.25 -10.74
CA CYS A 126 -8.41 1.89 -10.42
C CYS A 126 -8.11 1.09 -11.70
N SER A 127 -9.00 1.15 -12.69
CA SER A 127 -8.80 0.49 -13.99
C SER A 127 -7.57 1.01 -14.72
N SER A 128 -7.32 2.33 -14.71
CA SER A 128 -6.12 2.90 -15.34
C SER A 128 -4.84 2.46 -14.64
N ILE A 129 -4.83 2.43 -13.30
CA ILE A 129 -3.65 2.00 -12.53
C ILE A 129 -3.39 0.50 -12.68
N SER A 130 -4.44 -0.34 -12.66
CA SER A 130 -4.29 -1.78 -12.83
C SER A 130 -3.79 -2.18 -14.22
N ALA A 131 -4.03 -1.33 -15.23
CA ALA A 131 -3.56 -1.52 -16.61
C ALA A 131 -2.10 -1.10 -16.84
N ILE A 132 -1.44 -0.47 -15.87
CA ILE A 132 -0.02 -0.10 -15.99
C ILE A 132 0.83 -1.37 -15.99
N ASP A 133 1.60 -1.59 -17.05
CA ASP A 133 2.52 -2.72 -17.14
C ASP A 133 3.56 -2.65 -16.01
N GLY A 134 3.68 -3.75 -15.26
CA GLY A 134 4.52 -3.86 -14.06
C GLY A 134 3.81 -3.63 -12.73
N VAL A 135 2.53 -3.27 -12.68
CA VAL A 135 1.71 -3.35 -11.47
C VAL A 135 1.29 -4.80 -11.25
N GLU A 136 1.79 -5.41 -10.17
CA GLU A 136 1.50 -6.80 -9.82
C GLU A 136 0.35 -6.93 -8.82
N GLU A 137 0.12 -5.93 -7.99
CA GLU A 137 -0.95 -5.93 -6.99
C GLU A 137 -1.52 -4.51 -6.79
N LEU A 138 -2.80 -4.34 -7.12
CA LEU A 138 -3.57 -3.14 -6.79
C LEU A 138 -4.47 -3.40 -5.58
N CYS A 139 -4.24 -2.66 -4.50
CA CYS A 139 -5.00 -2.77 -3.27
C CYS A 139 -5.82 -1.51 -3.00
N MET A 140 -6.85 -1.63 -2.18
CA MET A 140 -7.57 -0.47 -1.64
C MET A 140 -7.73 -0.57 -0.13
N THR A 141 -7.60 0.57 0.59
CA THR A 141 -8.04 0.70 1.98
C THR A 141 -9.30 1.53 2.00
N THR A 142 -10.36 1.05 2.65
CA THR A 142 -11.67 1.69 2.72
C THR A 142 -12.29 1.48 4.10
N ASN A 143 -13.22 2.35 4.49
CA ASN A 143 -14.03 2.14 5.68
C ASN A 143 -15.18 1.13 5.46
N GLY A 144 -15.36 0.64 4.24
CA GLY A 144 -16.30 -0.42 3.89
C GLY A 144 -17.75 -0.01 3.66
N THR A 145 -18.17 1.16 4.14
CA THR A 145 -19.60 1.57 4.11
C THR A 145 -20.20 1.68 2.70
N LEU A 146 -19.39 1.92 1.70
CA LEU A 146 -19.83 2.06 0.30
C LEU A 146 -19.55 0.80 -0.55
N LEU A 147 -18.93 -0.23 0.01
CA LEU A 147 -18.63 -1.47 -0.73
C LEU A 147 -19.87 -2.18 -1.28
N PRO A 148 -21.06 -2.17 -0.66
CA PRO A 148 -22.24 -2.75 -1.27
C PRO A 148 -22.54 -2.21 -2.68
N GLN A 149 -22.15 -0.96 -2.95
CA GLN A 149 -22.38 -0.30 -4.24
C GLN A 149 -21.23 -0.50 -5.21
N TYR A 150 -19.99 -0.70 -4.72
CA TYR A 150 -18.76 -0.63 -5.53
C TYR A 150 -17.97 -1.94 -5.61
N ALA A 151 -18.18 -2.92 -4.72
CA ALA A 151 -17.30 -4.09 -4.61
C ALA A 151 -17.13 -4.83 -5.96
N LYS A 152 -18.23 -5.10 -6.67
CA LYS A 152 -18.19 -5.75 -7.99
C LYS A 152 -17.40 -4.93 -9.01
N GLN A 153 -17.67 -3.63 -9.10
CA GLN A 153 -16.98 -2.74 -10.04
C GLN A 153 -15.49 -2.59 -9.73
N LEU A 154 -15.10 -2.57 -8.45
CA LEU A 154 -13.70 -2.58 -8.02
C LEU A 154 -12.97 -3.85 -8.45
N LYS A 155 -13.63 -5.01 -8.32
CA LYS A 155 -13.05 -6.28 -8.77
C LYS A 155 -12.85 -6.30 -10.27
N GLU A 156 -13.85 -5.85 -11.03
CA GLU A 156 -13.81 -5.72 -12.49
C GLU A 156 -12.76 -4.69 -12.95
N ALA A 157 -12.49 -3.65 -12.16
CA ALA A 157 -11.46 -2.65 -12.42
C ALA A 157 -10.03 -3.10 -12.03
N GLY A 158 -9.83 -4.36 -11.65
CA GLY A 158 -8.53 -4.93 -11.37
C GLY A 158 -8.01 -4.68 -9.95
N VAL A 159 -8.88 -4.32 -8.99
CA VAL A 159 -8.48 -4.30 -7.57
C VAL A 159 -8.37 -5.74 -7.07
N ASP A 160 -7.18 -6.11 -6.60
CA ASP A 160 -6.89 -7.49 -6.15
C ASP A 160 -7.34 -7.72 -4.71
N ARG A 161 -7.15 -6.72 -3.83
CA ARG A 161 -7.36 -6.91 -2.40
C ARG A 161 -7.88 -5.67 -1.68
N LEU A 162 -8.80 -5.91 -0.74
CA LEU A 162 -9.34 -4.89 0.14
C LEU A 162 -8.76 -4.98 1.56
N ASN A 163 -8.48 -3.81 2.13
CA ASN A 163 -8.33 -3.64 3.56
C ASN A 163 -9.51 -2.79 4.05
N ILE A 164 -10.35 -3.34 4.91
CA ILE A 164 -11.52 -2.67 5.47
C ILE A 164 -11.19 -2.24 6.89
N SER A 165 -11.41 -0.98 7.22
CA SER A 165 -11.19 -0.46 8.57
C SER A 165 -12.45 -0.67 9.41
N LEU A 166 -12.31 -1.38 10.54
CA LEU A 166 -13.39 -1.65 11.47
C LEU A 166 -12.83 -1.79 12.89
N ASP A 167 -13.12 -0.82 13.76
CA ASP A 167 -12.53 -0.76 15.09
C ASP A 167 -13.37 -1.44 16.17
N THR A 168 -14.65 -1.74 15.91
CA THR A 168 -15.55 -2.35 16.90
C THR A 168 -16.68 -3.12 16.22
N LEU A 169 -17.18 -4.15 16.89
CA LEU A 169 -18.34 -4.94 16.51
C LEU A 169 -19.62 -4.51 17.28
N ASP A 170 -19.49 -3.55 18.19
CA ASP A 170 -20.61 -2.97 18.93
C ASP A 170 -21.18 -1.75 18.21
N PRO A 171 -22.50 -1.71 17.88
CA PRO A 171 -23.10 -0.59 17.17
C PRO A 171 -23.02 0.75 17.92
N GLY A 172 -23.07 0.72 19.26
CA GLY A 172 -22.97 1.94 20.07
C GLY A 172 -21.57 2.50 20.08
N LYS A 173 -20.55 1.63 20.25
CA LYS A 173 -19.14 2.01 20.12
C LYS A 173 -18.82 2.48 18.70
N PHE A 174 -19.39 1.85 17.67
CA PHE A 174 -19.20 2.26 16.28
C PHE A 174 -19.72 3.68 16.05
N SER A 175 -20.95 3.98 16.44
CA SER A 175 -21.52 5.32 16.37
C SER A 175 -20.69 6.33 17.16
N TYR A 176 -20.18 5.95 18.32
CA TYR A 176 -19.33 6.82 19.13
C TYR A 176 -18.00 7.15 18.44
N ILE A 177 -17.28 6.13 17.94
CA ILE A 177 -15.94 6.34 17.37
C ILE A 177 -15.98 7.03 16.01
N THR A 178 -16.97 6.69 15.17
CA THR A 178 -17.10 7.21 13.81
C THR A 178 -17.89 8.51 13.71
N ARG A 179 -18.66 8.88 14.74
CA ARG A 179 -19.63 9.99 14.82
C ARG A 179 -20.75 9.93 13.78
N THR A 180 -20.49 9.32 12.65
CA THR A 180 -21.42 9.17 11.51
C THR A 180 -21.34 7.73 10.99
N GLY A 181 -22.35 7.30 10.26
CA GLY A 181 -22.41 5.95 9.69
C GLY A 181 -22.99 4.89 10.61
N SER A 182 -23.18 3.70 10.06
CA SER A 182 -23.73 2.53 10.73
C SER A 182 -22.76 1.36 10.64
N LEU A 183 -22.64 0.58 11.72
CA LEU A 183 -21.88 -0.67 11.70
C LEU A 183 -22.43 -1.64 10.64
N GLN A 184 -23.75 -1.68 10.46
CA GLN A 184 -24.39 -2.56 9.49
C GLN A 184 -23.90 -2.29 8.06
N ASP A 185 -23.68 -1.01 7.67
CA ASP A 185 -23.17 -0.67 6.35
C ASP A 185 -21.76 -1.29 6.09
N VAL A 186 -20.93 -1.37 7.13
CA VAL A 186 -19.60 -1.99 7.03
C VAL A 186 -19.70 -3.52 6.95
N LEU A 187 -20.59 -4.13 7.75
CA LEU A 187 -20.82 -5.57 7.72
C LEU A 187 -21.38 -6.00 6.35
N ASP A 188 -22.34 -5.26 5.81
CA ASP A 188 -22.86 -5.45 4.46
C ASP A 188 -21.76 -5.27 3.41
N GLY A 189 -20.84 -4.33 3.64
CA GLY A 189 -19.66 -4.10 2.81
C GLY A 189 -18.68 -5.28 2.81
N ILE A 190 -18.45 -5.89 3.95
CA ILE A 190 -17.60 -7.10 4.07
C ILE A 190 -18.24 -8.27 3.31
N GLU A 191 -19.55 -8.43 3.43
CA GLU A 191 -20.29 -9.47 2.69
C GLU A 191 -20.26 -9.19 1.17
N ALA A 192 -20.49 -7.95 0.74
CA ALA A 192 -20.42 -7.55 -0.66
C ALA A 192 -19.03 -7.80 -1.25
N ALA A 193 -17.96 -7.56 -0.48
CA ALA A 193 -16.59 -7.88 -0.88
C ALA A 193 -16.40 -9.39 -1.10
N SER A 194 -16.91 -10.21 -0.18
CA SER A 194 -16.88 -11.68 -0.30
C SER A 194 -17.62 -12.18 -1.54
N VAL A 195 -18.85 -11.70 -1.76
CA VAL A 195 -19.67 -12.03 -2.94
C VAL A 195 -19.01 -11.59 -4.25
N ALA A 196 -18.30 -10.46 -4.25
CA ALA A 196 -17.53 -9.97 -5.39
C ALA A 196 -16.23 -10.76 -5.66
N GLY A 197 -15.87 -11.75 -4.82
CA GLY A 197 -14.70 -12.60 -4.98
C GLY A 197 -13.41 -11.96 -4.48
N PHE A 198 -13.48 -11.06 -3.50
CA PHE A 198 -12.30 -10.59 -2.78
C PHE A 198 -11.87 -11.62 -1.73
N GLU A 199 -11.02 -12.53 -2.13
CA GLU A 199 -10.39 -13.47 -1.22
C GLU A 199 -9.32 -12.76 -0.36
N ASN A 200 -9.08 -13.26 0.85
CA ASN A 200 -8.10 -12.71 1.77
C ASN A 200 -8.29 -11.22 2.12
N THR A 201 -9.54 -10.78 2.20
CA THR A 201 -9.88 -9.44 2.71
C THR A 201 -9.31 -9.24 4.11
N LYS A 202 -8.72 -8.08 4.34
CA LYS A 202 -8.14 -7.73 5.63
C LYS A 202 -9.04 -6.76 6.37
N ILE A 203 -9.30 -7.05 7.64
CA ILE A 203 -9.99 -6.13 8.55
C ILE A 203 -8.93 -5.49 9.43
N ASN A 204 -8.76 -4.18 9.31
CA ASN A 204 -7.83 -3.42 10.13
C ASN A 204 -8.58 -2.84 11.32
N THR A 205 -8.11 -3.16 12.52
CA THR A 205 -8.69 -2.71 13.80
C THR A 205 -7.62 -1.97 14.59
N VAL A 206 -7.78 -0.67 14.79
CA VAL A 206 -6.91 0.10 15.68
C VAL A 206 -7.27 -0.25 17.12
N LEU A 207 -6.31 -0.82 17.83
CA LEU A 207 -6.50 -1.31 19.20
C LEU A 207 -6.38 -0.17 20.22
N MET A 208 -7.40 -0.05 21.07
CA MET A 208 -7.53 1.07 22.00
C MET A 208 -7.99 0.57 23.38
N GLY A 209 -7.16 0.78 24.39
CA GLY A 209 -7.42 0.39 25.77
C GLY A 209 -8.68 1.04 26.36
N GLY A 210 -9.52 0.24 27.04
CA GLY A 210 -10.79 0.67 27.61
C GLY A 210 -11.82 1.10 26.57
N PHE A 211 -11.63 0.72 25.30
CA PHE A 211 -12.61 0.99 24.24
C PHE A 211 -13.01 -0.28 23.49
N ASN A 212 -12.09 -0.94 22.81
CA ASN A 212 -12.34 -2.14 22.01
C ASN A 212 -11.45 -3.33 22.38
N ASP A 213 -10.65 -3.20 23.42
CA ASP A 213 -9.81 -4.27 23.91
C ASP A 213 -10.62 -5.45 24.52
N ASP A 214 -11.87 -5.21 24.91
CA ASP A 214 -12.82 -6.24 25.33
C ASP A 214 -13.36 -7.08 24.15
N GLU A 215 -13.28 -6.59 22.91
CA GLU A 215 -13.77 -7.25 21.70
C GLU A 215 -12.69 -8.09 20.96
N ILE A 216 -11.47 -8.16 21.48
CA ILE A 216 -10.35 -8.87 20.84
C ILE A 216 -10.73 -10.32 20.49
N ALA A 217 -11.33 -11.06 21.43
CA ALA A 217 -11.72 -12.45 21.20
C ALA A 217 -12.81 -12.58 20.13
N ASP A 218 -13.76 -11.64 20.07
CA ASP A 218 -14.84 -11.62 19.08
C ASP A 218 -14.29 -11.34 17.68
N PHE A 219 -13.37 -10.38 17.52
CA PHE A 219 -12.69 -10.15 16.25
C PHE A 219 -11.90 -11.38 15.81
N VAL A 220 -11.15 -12.01 16.70
CA VAL A 220 -10.40 -13.24 16.38
C VAL A 220 -11.35 -14.36 15.97
N ALA A 221 -12.52 -14.48 16.61
CA ALA A 221 -13.52 -15.50 16.28
C ALA A 221 -14.04 -15.39 14.83
N LEU A 222 -14.04 -14.19 14.21
CA LEU A 222 -14.41 -14.01 12.80
C LEU A 222 -13.51 -14.79 11.84
N THR A 223 -12.31 -15.17 12.28
CA THR A 223 -11.37 -15.94 11.45
C THR A 223 -11.66 -17.44 11.42
N LYS A 224 -12.55 -17.96 12.31
CA LYS A 224 -12.82 -19.40 12.42
C LYS A 224 -13.39 -19.95 11.11
N ASP A 225 -14.45 -19.34 10.63
CA ASP A 225 -15.23 -19.85 9.50
C ASP A 225 -15.07 -19.03 8.22
N ARG A 226 -14.34 -17.92 8.28
CA ARG A 226 -14.13 -17.00 7.14
C ARG A 226 -12.63 -16.84 6.83
N PRO A 227 -12.22 -16.79 5.56
CA PRO A 227 -10.82 -16.58 5.16
C PRO A 227 -10.44 -15.09 5.30
N LEU A 228 -10.79 -14.47 6.43
CA LEU A 228 -10.45 -13.09 6.75
C LEU A 228 -9.11 -13.03 7.47
N GLU A 229 -8.39 -11.93 7.26
CA GLU A 229 -7.23 -11.60 8.08
C GLU A 229 -7.59 -10.41 8.99
N ILE A 230 -7.75 -10.65 10.28
CA ILE A 230 -7.96 -9.59 11.26
C ILE A 230 -6.61 -9.01 11.66
N ARG A 231 -6.42 -7.71 11.47
CA ARG A 231 -5.18 -7.00 11.79
C ARG A 231 -5.39 -6.03 12.94
N PHE A 232 -4.87 -6.37 14.09
CA PHE A 232 -4.79 -5.44 15.22
C PHE A 232 -3.59 -4.51 15.02
N ILE A 233 -3.82 -3.21 15.13
CA ILE A 233 -2.84 -2.17 14.89
C ILE A 233 -2.75 -1.30 16.15
N GLU A 234 -1.56 -1.12 16.69
CA GLU A 234 -1.35 -0.21 17.80
C GLU A 234 -1.70 1.23 17.41
N LEU A 235 -2.40 1.91 18.30
CA LEU A 235 -2.72 3.33 18.14
C LEU A 235 -1.45 4.17 18.07
N MET A 236 -1.25 4.88 16.96
CA MET A 236 -0.09 5.73 16.74
C MET A 236 -0.37 7.17 17.15
N PRO A 237 0.59 7.88 17.77
CA PRO A 237 0.46 9.30 18.09
C PRO A 237 0.70 10.17 16.84
N ILE A 238 -0.24 10.11 15.86
CA ILE A 238 -0.22 10.89 14.62
C ILE A 238 -1.36 11.90 14.65
N GLY A 239 -1.10 13.10 14.09
CA GLY A 239 -2.06 14.20 14.01
C GLY A 239 -2.03 15.14 15.21
N GLY A 240 -2.50 16.36 14.97
CA GLY A 240 -2.34 17.52 15.88
C GLY A 240 -3.22 17.55 17.11
N GLY A 241 -3.58 16.40 17.71
CA GLY A 241 -4.33 16.40 18.96
C GLY A 241 -5.84 16.37 18.77
N ILE A 242 -6.31 15.68 17.75
CA ILE A 242 -7.73 15.41 17.59
C ILE A 242 -8.15 14.43 18.68
N GLY A 243 -8.40 14.97 19.88
CA GLY A 243 -9.29 14.47 20.93
C GLY A 243 -9.30 13.00 21.31
N PHE A 244 -8.44 12.14 20.75
CA PHE A 244 -8.33 10.77 21.16
C PHE A 244 -7.20 10.66 22.18
N ASP A 245 -7.56 10.26 23.38
CA ASP A 245 -6.66 10.18 24.50
C ASP A 245 -5.52 9.19 24.20
N ARG A 246 -4.28 9.71 24.14
CA ARG A 246 -3.05 8.91 24.01
C ARG A 246 -2.88 7.91 25.16
N ALA A 247 -3.54 8.14 26.32
CA ALA A 247 -3.57 7.21 27.43
C ALA A 247 -4.28 5.89 27.08
N ARG A 248 -4.95 5.80 25.93
CA ARG A 248 -5.58 4.58 25.43
C ARG A 248 -4.64 3.67 24.62
N PHE A 249 -3.36 3.99 24.55
CA PHE A 249 -2.41 3.07 23.95
C PHE A 249 -2.37 1.76 24.73
N ILE A 250 -2.51 0.64 24.01
CA ILE A 250 -2.20 -0.70 24.48
C ILE A 250 -1.41 -1.44 23.43
N SER A 251 -0.46 -2.26 23.87
CA SER A 251 0.33 -3.08 22.97
C SER A 251 -0.50 -4.21 22.37
N CYS A 252 -0.20 -4.59 21.12
CA CYS A 252 -0.79 -5.78 20.49
C CYS A 252 -0.47 -7.10 21.23
N GLU A 253 0.45 -7.13 22.20
CA GLU A 253 0.67 -8.28 23.09
C GLU A 253 -0.59 -8.65 23.90
N GLU A 254 -1.48 -7.68 24.13
CA GLU A 254 -2.78 -7.96 24.79
C GLU A 254 -3.65 -8.94 23.99
N VAL A 255 -3.49 -8.98 22.66
CA VAL A 255 -4.20 -9.95 21.81
C VAL A 255 -3.78 -11.37 22.16
N LEU A 256 -2.47 -11.61 22.34
CA LEU A 256 -1.94 -12.93 22.69
C LEU A 256 -2.27 -13.32 24.13
N LYS A 257 -2.40 -12.35 25.03
CA LYS A 257 -2.83 -12.62 26.42
C LYS A 257 -4.31 -12.98 26.49
N LYS A 258 -5.17 -12.31 25.72
CA LYS A 258 -6.62 -12.55 25.70
C LYS A 258 -7.02 -13.77 24.89
N VAL A 259 -6.19 -14.15 23.91
CA VAL A 259 -6.42 -15.34 23.06
C VAL A 259 -5.11 -16.14 23.00
N PRO A 260 -4.76 -16.85 24.08
CA PRO A 260 -3.49 -17.60 24.17
C PRO A 260 -3.41 -18.81 23.23
N GLU A 261 -4.51 -19.19 22.60
CA GLU A 261 -4.57 -20.26 21.59
C GLU A 261 -4.02 -19.84 20.23
N LEU A 262 -3.69 -18.56 20.02
CA LEU A 262 -3.10 -18.08 18.78
C LEU A 262 -1.68 -18.62 18.59
N GLU A 263 -1.49 -19.40 17.54
CA GLU A 263 -0.20 -19.98 17.18
C GLU A 263 0.50 -19.10 16.13
N PRO A 264 1.81 -18.77 16.31
CA PRO A 264 2.56 -18.02 15.31
C PRO A 264 2.78 -18.87 14.05
N LEU A 265 2.61 -18.27 12.86
CA LEU A 265 2.87 -18.95 11.59
C LEU A 265 4.33 -18.83 11.12
N GLY A 266 5.19 -18.16 11.89
CA GLY A 266 6.62 -18.06 11.59
C GLY A 266 6.98 -17.15 10.41
N PHE A 267 6.03 -16.38 9.88
CA PHE A 267 6.28 -15.40 8.83
C PHE A 267 5.53 -14.08 9.10
N SER A 268 5.95 -13.03 8.38
CA SER A 268 5.28 -11.74 8.38
C SER A 268 4.64 -11.46 7.01
N ASP A 269 3.49 -10.78 7.01
CA ASP A 269 2.89 -10.21 5.80
C ASP A 269 3.11 -8.69 5.82
N GLY A 270 4.18 -8.25 5.18
CA GLY A 270 4.66 -6.88 5.26
C GLY A 270 5.15 -6.54 6.66
N VAL A 271 4.38 -5.73 7.40
CA VAL A 271 4.72 -5.29 8.77
C VAL A 271 3.96 -6.05 9.87
N ALA A 272 3.09 -6.99 9.49
CA ALA A 272 2.28 -7.75 10.43
C ALA A 272 2.93 -9.10 10.77
N SER A 273 3.10 -9.40 12.05
CA SER A 273 3.39 -10.76 12.53
C SER A 273 2.11 -11.57 12.46
N ILE A 274 2.15 -12.76 11.84
CA ILE A 274 0.96 -13.54 11.51
C ILE A 274 0.78 -14.73 12.46
N TYR A 275 -0.46 -14.87 12.93
CA TYR A 275 -0.91 -15.90 13.85
C TYR A 275 -2.18 -16.57 13.31
N ARG A 276 -2.54 -17.72 13.85
CA ARG A 276 -3.78 -18.42 13.51
C ARG A 276 -4.33 -19.18 14.73
N LEU A 277 -5.65 -19.22 14.87
CA LEU A 277 -6.29 -20.20 15.74
C LEU A 277 -6.18 -21.59 15.11
N PRO A 278 -5.96 -22.66 15.90
CA PRO A 278 -6.01 -24.03 15.40
C PRO A 278 -7.32 -24.31 14.62
N GLY A 279 -7.18 -24.76 13.37
CA GLY A 279 -8.33 -25.10 12.52
C GLY A 279 -9.06 -23.93 11.87
N ALA A 280 -8.68 -22.67 12.14
CA ALA A 280 -9.35 -21.52 11.56
C ALA A 280 -9.08 -21.38 10.06
N ALA A 281 -10.07 -20.92 9.29
CA ALA A 281 -9.96 -20.61 7.87
C ALA A 281 -9.12 -19.35 7.62
N GLY A 282 -9.28 -18.34 8.48
CA GLY A 282 -8.57 -17.07 8.41
C GLY A 282 -7.34 -16.99 9.30
N ARG A 283 -6.85 -15.77 9.53
CA ARG A 283 -5.64 -15.53 10.32
C ARG A 283 -5.68 -14.18 11.03
N VAL A 284 -4.76 -13.99 11.98
CA VAL A 284 -4.63 -12.77 12.78
C VAL A 284 -3.25 -12.15 12.52
N GLY A 285 -3.21 -10.86 12.25
CA GLY A 285 -1.99 -10.08 12.08
C GLY A 285 -1.83 -9.08 13.22
N LEU A 286 -0.63 -8.97 13.77
CA LEU A 286 -0.29 -7.95 14.77
C LEU A 286 0.66 -6.93 14.14
N ILE A 287 0.25 -5.67 14.09
CA ILE A 287 1.04 -4.54 13.59
C ILE A 287 1.39 -3.66 14.77
N ARG A 288 2.67 -3.61 15.09
CA ARG A 288 3.21 -3.01 16.30
C ARG A 288 4.09 -1.78 15.98
N PRO A 289 3.53 -0.69 15.43
CA PRO A 289 4.33 0.47 15.02
C PRO A 289 4.94 1.24 16.18
N VAL A 290 4.45 1.08 17.39
CA VAL A 290 4.94 1.77 18.60
C VAL A 290 5.86 0.88 19.40
N SER A 291 5.40 -0.33 19.75
CA SER A 291 6.15 -1.25 20.63
C SER A 291 7.23 -2.07 19.92
N CYS A 292 7.21 -2.17 18.58
CA CYS A 292 8.19 -2.91 17.79
C CYS A 292 8.50 -2.21 16.47
N GLU A 293 9.68 -1.63 16.36
CA GLU A 293 10.10 -0.95 15.14
C GLU A 293 10.33 -1.94 14.00
N PHE A 294 9.73 -1.64 12.83
CA PHE A 294 9.89 -2.42 11.58
C PHE A 294 10.48 -1.57 10.45
N CYS A 295 11.23 -0.52 10.79
CA CYS A 295 11.81 0.40 9.81
C CYS A 295 12.79 -0.30 8.87
N GLU A 296 13.55 -1.29 9.37
CA GLU A 296 14.50 -2.09 8.58
C GLU A 296 13.85 -2.84 7.39
N SER A 297 12.58 -3.24 7.53
CA SER A 297 11.83 -3.92 6.49
C SER A 297 10.84 -3.02 5.73
N CYS A 298 10.89 -1.70 5.96
CA CYS A 298 9.92 -0.77 5.40
C CYS A 298 10.18 -0.52 3.90
N ASN A 299 9.33 -1.08 3.06
CA ASN A 299 9.37 -1.00 1.59
C ASN A 299 8.49 0.09 0.97
N LYS A 300 8.02 1.09 1.75
CA LYS A 300 6.92 1.97 1.34
C LYS A 300 7.36 3.40 1.08
N ILE A 301 6.73 4.00 0.04
CA ILE A 301 6.63 5.45 -0.16
C ILE A 301 5.15 5.84 -0.23
N ARG A 302 4.85 7.14 -0.05
CA ARG A 302 3.49 7.65 -0.03
C ARG A 302 3.33 8.87 -0.91
N LEU A 303 2.19 8.98 -1.59
CA LEU A 303 1.75 10.17 -2.31
C LEU A 303 0.45 10.66 -1.68
N THR A 304 0.41 11.93 -1.31
CA THR A 304 -0.78 12.58 -0.77
C THR A 304 -1.70 13.10 -1.88
N ALA A 305 -2.94 13.36 -1.56
CA ALA A 305 -3.95 13.79 -2.54
C ALA A 305 -3.65 15.19 -3.15
N ASP A 306 -2.86 16.01 -2.46
CA ASP A 306 -2.38 17.32 -2.93
C ASP A 306 -0.99 17.23 -3.62
N GLY A 307 -0.49 16.01 -3.88
CA GLY A 307 0.71 15.78 -4.68
C GLY A 307 2.03 15.88 -3.92
N MET A 308 2.01 15.67 -2.60
CA MET A 308 3.24 15.61 -1.81
C MET A 308 3.71 14.16 -1.68
N LEU A 309 4.95 13.91 -2.08
CA LEU A 309 5.64 12.64 -1.89
C LEU A 309 6.27 12.60 -0.50
N LYS A 310 5.98 11.54 0.27
CA LYS A 310 6.52 11.29 1.62
C LYS A 310 7.33 10.01 1.63
N PRO A 311 8.62 10.06 1.95
CA PRO A 311 9.47 8.86 2.08
C PRO A 311 9.11 8.03 3.32
N CYS A 312 8.59 8.65 4.37
CA CYS A 312 8.20 8.01 5.62
C CYS A 312 6.85 8.54 6.12
N LEU A 313 6.06 7.68 6.77
CA LEU A 313 4.79 8.07 7.40
C LEU A 313 5.00 9.16 8.46
N HIS A 314 6.05 9.00 9.26
CA HIS A 314 6.32 9.80 10.45
C HIS A 314 7.25 11.00 10.20
N SER A 315 7.79 11.15 8.98
CA SER A 315 8.63 12.30 8.62
C SER A 315 7.77 13.51 8.27
N ASP A 316 8.29 14.69 8.55
CA ASP A 316 7.80 15.99 8.05
C ASP A 316 8.22 16.26 6.60
N THR A 317 9.19 15.48 6.09
CA THR A 317 9.68 15.63 4.71
C THR A 317 8.59 15.37 3.69
N GLU A 318 8.35 16.37 2.85
CA GLU A 318 7.38 16.35 1.76
C GLU A 318 7.98 17.02 0.52
N ILE A 319 7.86 16.37 -0.64
CA ILE A 319 8.37 16.87 -1.91
C ILE A 319 7.24 16.90 -2.93
N SER A 320 6.97 18.07 -3.53
CA SER A 320 5.86 18.19 -4.48
C SER A 320 6.17 17.54 -5.83
N VAL A 321 5.24 16.71 -6.31
CA VAL A 321 5.26 16.13 -7.66
C VAL A 321 4.17 16.75 -8.57
N ARG A 322 3.34 17.65 -8.03
CA ARG A 322 2.24 18.26 -8.77
C ARG A 322 2.75 19.10 -9.94
N GLY A 323 2.12 18.97 -11.11
CA GLY A 323 2.48 19.67 -12.33
C GLY A 323 3.82 19.27 -12.94
N ARG A 324 4.39 18.12 -12.51
CA ARG A 324 5.65 17.59 -13.05
C ARG A 324 5.38 16.56 -14.15
N SER A 325 6.32 16.43 -15.08
CA SER A 325 6.30 15.33 -16.04
C SER A 325 6.57 14.00 -15.35
N ARG A 326 6.24 12.88 -15.99
CA ARG A 326 6.51 11.54 -15.48
C ARG A 326 8.00 11.33 -15.17
N GLU A 327 8.88 11.81 -16.01
CA GLU A 327 10.34 11.70 -15.87
C GLU A 327 10.82 12.53 -14.67
N GLU A 328 10.32 13.75 -14.49
CA GLU A 328 10.61 14.57 -13.31
C GLU A 328 10.09 13.91 -12.03
N MET A 329 8.88 13.33 -12.07
CA MET A 329 8.33 12.58 -10.92
C MET A 329 9.21 11.40 -10.55
N ALA A 330 9.74 10.65 -11.54
CA ALA A 330 10.63 9.53 -11.29
C ALA A 330 11.93 9.99 -10.60
N GLU A 331 12.56 11.08 -11.05
CA GLU A 331 13.76 11.60 -10.39
C GLU A 331 13.47 12.10 -8.96
N ILE A 332 12.36 12.79 -8.74
CA ILE A 332 11.93 13.21 -7.39
C ILE A 332 11.69 11.99 -6.49
N MET A 333 11.05 10.94 -7.00
CA MET A 333 10.83 9.71 -6.24
C MET A 333 12.14 9.00 -5.90
N LYS A 334 13.08 8.99 -6.82
CA LYS A 334 14.41 8.43 -6.59
C LYS A 334 15.15 9.18 -5.47
N GLU A 335 15.15 10.52 -5.52
CA GLU A 335 15.72 11.34 -4.44
C GLU A 335 15.03 11.08 -3.10
N ALA A 336 13.71 11.01 -3.08
CA ALA A 336 12.93 10.72 -1.86
C ALA A 336 13.22 9.32 -1.30
N ILE A 337 13.41 8.31 -2.16
CA ILE A 337 13.78 6.95 -1.75
C ILE A 337 15.18 6.94 -1.15
N LEU A 338 16.16 7.59 -1.78
CA LEU A 338 17.50 7.70 -1.25
C LEU A 338 17.57 8.53 0.04
N GLY A 339 16.73 9.57 0.16
CA GLY A 339 16.58 10.39 1.37
C GLY A 339 15.72 9.77 2.48
N LYS A 340 15.22 8.54 2.29
CA LYS A 340 14.39 7.87 3.29
C LYS A 340 15.20 7.62 4.58
N PRO A 341 14.67 8.00 5.77
CA PRO A 341 15.40 7.81 7.02
C PRO A 341 15.62 6.31 7.31
N GLU A 342 16.74 5.98 7.93
CA GLU A 342 17.04 4.62 8.40
C GLU A 342 15.96 4.15 9.35
N MET A 343 15.72 4.94 10.38
CA MET A 343 14.69 4.70 11.38
C MET A 343 13.88 5.98 11.60
N ARG A 344 12.64 5.83 11.99
CA ARG A 344 11.86 6.94 12.52
C ARG A 344 12.33 7.31 13.93
N SER A 345 11.99 8.50 14.38
CA SER A 345 12.10 8.83 15.80
C SER A 345 11.23 7.91 16.65
N ALA A 346 11.65 7.63 17.87
CA ALA A 346 10.82 6.88 18.81
C ALA A 346 9.43 7.51 18.92
N LEU A 347 8.40 6.67 18.97
CA LEU A 347 7.01 7.10 19.11
C LEU A 347 6.51 6.71 20.49
N ASP A 348 6.19 7.72 21.29
CA ASP A 348 5.54 7.56 22.58
C ASP A 348 4.63 8.76 22.88
N ALA A 349 4.11 8.83 24.08
CA ALA A 349 3.22 9.92 24.49
C ALA A 349 3.91 11.29 24.47
N ASP A 350 5.21 11.34 24.76
CA ASP A 350 6.00 12.57 24.83
C ASP A 350 6.65 12.93 23.49
N ASN A 351 6.83 11.91 22.62
CA ASN A 351 7.40 12.05 21.28
C ASN A 351 6.40 11.63 20.21
N PRO A 352 5.43 12.50 19.86
CA PRO A 352 4.48 12.22 18.78
C PRO A 352 5.18 12.17 17.43
N SER A 353 4.49 11.59 16.45
CA SER A 353 4.94 11.61 15.05
C SER A 353 5.23 13.04 14.59
N GLN A 354 6.33 13.21 13.87
CA GLN A 354 6.71 14.49 13.26
C GLN A 354 5.89 14.78 11.98
N ALA A 355 5.01 13.87 11.55
CA ALA A 355 4.12 14.12 10.43
C ALA A 355 3.23 15.34 10.73
N GLY A 356 3.40 16.42 9.98
CA GLY A 356 2.64 17.66 10.12
C GLY A 356 1.19 17.57 9.63
N ARG A 357 0.70 16.36 9.33
CA ARG A 357 -0.62 16.08 8.75
C ARG A 357 -1.38 15.06 9.57
N ASP A 358 -2.71 15.17 9.54
CA ASP A 358 -3.60 14.16 10.08
C ASP A 358 -3.63 12.90 9.21
N MET A 359 -4.07 11.77 9.78
CA MET A 359 -4.02 10.46 9.12
C MET A 359 -4.82 10.42 7.80
N ASN A 360 -5.98 11.08 7.74
CA ASN A 360 -6.80 11.18 6.52
C ASN A 360 -6.12 11.93 5.38
N MET A 361 -5.17 12.81 5.68
CA MET A 361 -4.42 13.58 4.68
C MET A 361 -3.21 12.79 4.14
N ILE A 362 -2.70 11.82 4.90
CA ILE A 362 -1.52 11.01 4.53
C ILE A 362 -1.94 9.72 3.81
N GLY A 363 -3.20 9.33 3.94
CA GLY A 363 -3.71 8.05 3.46
C GLY A 363 -3.39 6.90 4.40
N GLY A 364 -4.17 6.78 5.44
CA GLY A 364 -4.07 5.82 6.54
C GLY A 364 -4.19 4.35 6.16
#